data_cd71a244313f3ef8368fa4c23ac330a0
#
_entry.id   cd71a244313f3ef8368fa4c23ac330a0
#
_cell.length_a   1.000
_cell.length_b   1.000
_cell.length_c   1.000
_cell.angle_alpha   90.00
_cell.angle_beta   90.00
_cell.angle_gamma   90.00
#
_symmetry.space_group_name_H-M   'P 1'
#
loop_
_entity.id
_entity.type
_entity.pdbx_description
1 polymer ?
#
loop_
_entity_poly.entity_id
_entity_poly.type
_entity_poly.pdbx_seq_one_letter_code
_entity_poly.pdbx_strand_id
1 'polypeptide(L)'
;MILRTIPLLLLLSQSVLSTELELPEEFTKSRHTNNWAVLVDTSRFWFNYRHVANVLSIYRSVKRLGIPDSQIILMIADDMACNPRNPRPATVFNNANENINVYGDDVEVDYRGYEVRIFKN
;
A
#
# COMPACT_ATOMS: atom_id res chain seq x y z
N MET A 1 -3.52 37.92 -51.81
CA MET A 1 -4.11 36.58 -51.87
C MET A 1 -3.39 35.74 -50.83
N ILE A 2 -3.89 35.74 -49.62
CA ILE A 2 -3.30 35.04 -48.47
C ILE A 2 -4.22 33.86 -48.16
N LEU A 3 -3.70 32.67 -48.46
CA LEU A 3 -4.41 31.41 -48.34
C LEU A 3 -4.63 31.01 -46.87
N ARG A 4 -5.88 30.84 -46.53
CA ARG A 4 -6.36 30.25 -45.26
C ARG A 4 -6.08 28.74 -45.25
N THR A 5 -4.97 28.32 -44.65
CA THR A 5 -4.67 26.89 -44.48
C THR A 5 -4.30 26.50 -43.05
N ILE A 6 -4.87 27.18 -42.04
CA ILE A 6 -4.56 26.88 -40.64
C ILE A 6 -5.71 26.25 -39.79
N PRO A 7 -6.87 25.83 -40.32
CA PRO A 7 -7.80 25.14 -39.43
C PRO A 7 -7.76 23.62 -39.47
N LEU A 8 -6.98 22.98 -40.37
CA LEU A 8 -7.01 21.53 -40.48
C LEU A 8 -6.04 20.80 -39.53
N LEU A 9 -5.00 21.50 -39.04
CA LEU A 9 -4.04 20.92 -38.12
C LEU A 9 -4.52 20.97 -36.64
N LEU A 10 -5.49 21.83 -36.32
CA LEU A 10 -6.07 21.95 -34.98
C LEU A 10 -7.18 20.91 -34.70
N LEU A 11 -7.68 20.24 -35.71
CA LEU A 11 -8.71 19.21 -35.58
C LEU A 11 -8.14 17.80 -35.37
N LEU A 12 -6.84 17.60 -35.59
CA LEU A 12 -6.18 16.31 -35.36
C LEU A 12 -5.60 16.16 -33.95
N SER A 13 -5.57 17.22 -33.16
CA SER A 13 -5.04 17.16 -31.76
C SER A 13 -6.09 16.85 -30.70
N GLN A 14 -7.36 16.71 -31.08
CA GLN A 14 -8.44 16.42 -30.12
C GLN A 14 -8.92 14.97 -30.12
N SER A 15 -8.30 14.07 -30.85
CA SER A 15 -8.67 12.66 -30.90
C SER A 15 -7.68 11.73 -30.19
N VAL A 16 -6.78 12.26 -29.36
CA VAL A 16 -6.18 11.47 -28.27
C VAL A 16 -7.10 11.58 -27.07
N LEU A 17 -8.34 11.21 -27.31
CA LEU A 17 -9.31 11.02 -26.26
C LEU A 17 -8.87 9.78 -25.48
N SER A 18 -8.56 10.00 -24.21
CA SER A 18 -8.56 9.02 -23.14
C SER A 18 -9.48 7.86 -23.50
N THR A 19 -8.91 6.75 -23.95
CA THR A 19 -9.54 5.45 -23.76
C THR A 19 -9.46 5.21 -22.25
N GLU A 20 -10.42 5.75 -21.51
CA GLU A 20 -10.74 5.22 -20.22
C GLU A 20 -11.02 3.75 -20.47
N LEU A 21 -10.12 2.91 -19.96
CA LEU A 21 -10.31 1.48 -19.91
C LEU A 21 -11.50 1.28 -18.96
N GLU A 22 -12.72 1.38 -19.48
CA GLU A 22 -13.92 0.99 -18.75
C GLU A 22 -13.80 -0.51 -18.49
N LEU A 23 -13.35 -0.83 -17.28
CA LEU A 23 -13.42 -2.20 -16.78
C LEU A 23 -14.90 -2.61 -16.81
N PRO A 24 -15.22 -3.80 -17.36
CA PRO A 24 -16.59 -4.30 -17.36
C PRO A 24 -17.19 -4.16 -15.96
N GLU A 25 -18.43 -3.68 -15.85
CA GLU A 25 -19.12 -3.50 -14.55
C GLU A 25 -19.13 -4.77 -13.69
N GLU A 26 -18.98 -5.94 -14.31
CA GLU A 26 -18.86 -7.23 -13.64
C GLU A 26 -17.58 -7.34 -12.78
N PHE A 27 -16.48 -6.64 -13.16
CA PHE A 27 -15.26 -6.56 -12.37
C PHE A 27 -15.35 -5.56 -11.23
N THR A 28 -16.18 -4.54 -11.37
CA THR A 28 -16.35 -3.49 -10.34
C THR A 28 -17.44 -3.85 -9.33
N LYS A 29 -18.36 -4.74 -9.66
CA LYS A 29 -19.31 -5.33 -8.71
C LYS A 29 -18.65 -6.46 -7.94
N SER A 30 -17.83 -6.11 -6.95
CA SER A 30 -17.39 -7.07 -5.94
C SER A 30 -18.63 -7.70 -5.29
N ARG A 31 -18.81 -9.02 -5.47
CA ARG A 31 -19.85 -9.79 -4.76
C ARG A 31 -19.58 -9.88 -3.26
N HIS A 32 -18.40 -9.47 -2.84
CA HIS A 32 -17.95 -9.49 -1.45
C HIS A 32 -18.05 -8.08 -0.88
N THR A 33 -18.99 -7.85 0.02
CA THR A 33 -19.22 -6.57 0.68
C THR A 33 -18.56 -6.47 2.06
N ASN A 34 -17.99 -7.58 2.56
CA ASN A 34 -17.36 -7.66 3.87
C ASN A 34 -16.00 -8.35 3.76
N ASN A 35 -15.01 -7.60 3.27
CA ASN A 35 -13.65 -8.10 3.11
C ASN A 35 -12.82 -7.76 4.35
N TRP A 36 -12.12 -8.75 4.88
CA TRP A 36 -11.20 -8.62 6.00
C TRP A 36 -9.78 -8.95 5.57
N ALA A 37 -8.82 -8.28 6.18
CA ALA A 37 -7.41 -8.60 6.03
C ALA A 37 -6.80 -8.91 7.40
N VAL A 38 -6.09 -10.04 7.48
CA VAL A 38 -5.29 -10.41 8.67
C VAL A 38 -3.84 -10.49 8.25
N LEU A 39 -3.03 -9.58 8.76
CA LEU A 39 -1.61 -9.44 8.42
C LEU A 39 -0.77 -9.74 9.65
N VAL A 40 0.11 -10.74 9.56
CA VAL A 40 0.88 -11.22 10.72
C VAL A 40 2.36 -11.27 10.37
N ASP A 41 3.16 -10.57 11.17
CA ASP A 41 4.62 -10.71 11.19
C ASP A 41 5.08 -11.20 12.56
N THR A 42 5.60 -12.42 12.61
CA THR A 42 6.16 -13.03 13.83
C THR A 42 7.66 -12.85 13.95
N SER A 43 8.28 -12.16 13.00
CA SER A 43 9.72 -11.95 12.94
C SER A 43 10.16 -10.97 14.03
N ARG A 44 11.33 -11.27 14.61
CA ARG A 44 11.96 -10.44 15.65
C ARG A 44 13.38 -10.09 15.25
N PHE A 45 13.92 -9.12 15.96
CA PHE A 45 15.28 -8.61 15.80
C PHE A 45 15.51 -7.81 14.52
N TRP A 46 16.42 -6.86 14.61
CA TRP A 46 16.72 -5.89 13.56
C TRP A 46 17.09 -6.52 12.21
N PHE A 47 17.74 -7.66 12.18
CA PHE A 47 18.13 -8.33 10.93
C PHE A 47 16.93 -8.85 10.13
N ASN A 48 15.75 -8.91 10.73
CA ASN A 48 14.50 -9.28 10.08
C ASN A 48 13.66 -8.04 9.63
N TYR A 49 14.24 -6.86 9.61
CA TYR A 49 13.60 -5.61 9.20
C TYR A 49 12.75 -5.74 7.93
N ARG A 50 13.23 -6.48 6.93
CA ARG A 50 12.52 -6.70 5.67
C ARG A 50 11.12 -7.32 5.83
N HIS A 51 10.91 -8.16 6.84
CA HIS A 51 9.61 -8.81 7.05
C HIS A 51 8.57 -7.79 7.53
N VAL A 52 8.94 -6.95 8.48
CA VAL A 52 8.10 -5.82 8.92
C VAL A 52 7.82 -4.86 7.75
N ALA A 53 8.84 -4.52 6.96
CA ALA A 53 8.67 -3.66 5.79
C ALA A 53 7.71 -4.28 4.75
N ASN A 54 7.75 -5.59 4.55
CA ASN A 54 6.86 -6.29 3.64
C ASN A 54 5.41 -6.29 4.14
N VAL A 55 5.18 -6.64 5.41
CA VAL A 55 3.81 -6.66 5.96
C VAL A 55 3.17 -5.27 5.96
N LEU A 56 3.94 -4.23 6.27
CA LEU A 56 3.47 -2.84 6.22
C LEU A 56 3.19 -2.38 4.78
N SER A 57 3.96 -2.85 3.80
CA SER A 57 3.68 -2.57 2.38
C SER A 57 2.36 -3.20 1.92
N ILE A 58 2.08 -4.42 2.38
CA ILE A 58 0.81 -5.09 2.11
C ILE A 58 -0.33 -4.35 2.82
N TYR A 59 -0.15 -3.94 4.07
CA TYR A 59 -1.13 -3.14 4.82
C TYR A 59 -1.54 -1.88 4.04
N ARG A 60 -0.58 -1.10 3.55
CA ARG A 60 -0.86 0.08 2.73
C ARG A 60 -1.58 -0.26 1.43
N SER A 61 -1.23 -1.38 0.80
CA SER A 61 -1.89 -1.82 -0.43
C SER A 61 -3.34 -2.20 -0.17
N VAL A 62 -3.61 -2.90 0.91
CA VAL A 62 -4.96 -3.30 1.33
C VAL A 62 -5.83 -2.08 1.64
N LYS A 63 -5.29 -1.06 2.33
CA LYS A 63 -5.97 0.22 2.56
C LYS A 63 -6.30 0.95 1.25
N ARG A 64 -5.36 0.98 0.29
CA ARG A 64 -5.59 1.58 -1.03
C ARG A 64 -6.68 0.87 -1.83
N LEU A 65 -6.86 -0.43 -1.63
CA LEU A 65 -7.93 -1.20 -2.23
C LEU A 65 -9.29 -0.94 -1.58
N GLY A 66 -9.36 -0.09 -0.55
CA GLY A 66 -10.59 0.37 0.07
C GLY A 66 -11.06 -0.46 1.26
N ILE A 67 -10.23 -1.36 1.80
CA ILE A 67 -10.55 -2.05 3.05
C ILE A 67 -10.28 -1.09 4.21
N PRO A 68 -11.29 -0.76 5.04
CA PRO A 68 -11.14 0.15 6.17
C PRO A 68 -10.30 -0.48 7.29
N ASP A 69 -9.65 0.35 8.11
CA ASP A 69 -8.81 -0.13 9.23
C ASP A 69 -9.58 -1.03 10.21
N SER A 70 -10.86 -0.78 10.41
CA SER A 70 -11.74 -1.62 11.24
C SER A 70 -11.89 -3.07 10.74
N GLN A 71 -11.49 -3.35 9.50
CA GLN A 71 -11.50 -4.68 8.87
C GLN A 71 -10.09 -5.19 8.55
N ILE A 72 -9.05 -4.53 9.08
CA ILE A 72 -7.67 -4.96 8.95
C ILE A 72 -7.16 -5.30 10.36
N ILE A 73 -6.65 -6.50 10.53
CA ILE A 73 -5.97 -6.91 11.76
C ILE A 73 -4.48 -7.00 11.45
N LEU A 74 -3.69 -6.13 12.06
CA LEU A 74 -2.24 -6.06 11.88
C LEU A 74 -1.51 -6.48 13.15
N MET A 75 -0.73 -7.54 13.05
CA MET A 75 0.05 -8.11 14.16
C MET A 75 1.54 -8.04 13.82
N ILE A 76 2.32 -7.35 14.66
CA ILE A 76 3.77 -7.20 14.47
C ILE A 76 4.51 -7.56 15.77
N ALA A 77 5.36 -8.60 15.70
CA ALA A 77 6.07 -9.09 16.87
C ALA A 77 7.20 -8.17 17.36
N ASP A 78 7.81 -7.38 16.46
CA ASP A 78 8.89 -6.45 16.80
C ASP A 78 8.74 -5.13 16.04
N ASP A 79 8.71 -4.02 16.75
CA ASP A 79 8.51 -2.70 16.17
C ASP A 79 9.83 -2.13 15.63
N MET A 80 10.05 -2.29 14.33
CA MET A 80 11.24 -1.79 13.67
C MET A 80 11.27 -0.26 13.56
N ALA A 81 10.13 0.41 13.60
CA ALA A 81 10.08 1.88 13.58
C ALA A 81 10.67 2.48 14.85
N CYS A 82 10.47 1.82 16.00
CA CYS A 82 10.98 2.25 17.31
C CYS A 82 12.28 1.53 17.71
N ASN A 83 12.89 0.74 16.83
CA ASN A 83 14.10 0.02 17.16
C ASN A 83 15.30 0.99 17.33
N PRO A 84 16.12 0.85 18.39
CA PRO A 84 17.30 1.72 18.59
C PRO A 84 18.33 1.68 17.45
N ARG A 85 18.34 0.62 16.65
CA ARG A 85 19.21 0.51 15.47
C ARG A 85 18.67 1.21 14.23
N ASN A 86 17.40 1.67 14.28
CA ASN A 86 16.82 2.39 13.17
C ASN A 86 17.42 3.80 13.07
N PRO A 87 18.13 4.14 11.99
CA PRO A 87 18.72 5.48 11.84
C PRO A 87 17.68 6.58 11.65
N ARG A 88 16.43 6.21 11.32
CA ARG A 88 15.31 7.13 11.14
C ARG A 88 14.12 6.66 11.98
N PRO A 89 14.03 7.05 13.24
CA PRO A 89 12.93 6.68 14.13
C PRO A 89 11.56 6.97 13.52
N ALA A 90 10.58 6.15 13.85
CA ALA A 90 9.21 6.24 13.36
C ALA A 90 9.05 6.06 11.84
N THR A 91 10.03 5.46 11.17
CA THR A 91 9.96 5.16 9.74
C THR A 91 10.33 3.71 9.45
N VAL A 92 9.72 3.16 8.40
CA VAL A 92 10.09 1.88 7.81
C VAL A 92 10.03 2.00 6.29
N PHE A 93 11.05 1.54 5.60
CA PHE A 93 11.16 1.61 4.15
C PHE A 93 11.32 0.21 3.55
N ASN A 94 10.61 -0.05 2.45
CA ASN A 94 10.67 -1.35 1.76
C ASN A 94 11.45 -1.30 0.45
N ASN A 95 12.13 -0.19 0.16
CA ASN A 95 12.96 -0.06 -1.03
C ASN A 95 14.28 0.64 -0.73
N ALA A 96 15.29 0.37 -1.57
CA ALA A 96 16.63 0.91 -1.41
C ALA A 96 16.70 2.45 -1.52
N ASN A 97 15.75 3.07 -2.21
CA ASN A 97 15.70 4.52 -2.39
C ASN A 97 15.02 5.25 -1.23
N GLU A 98 14.43 4.52 -0.27
CA GLU A 98 13.78 5.08 0.93
C GLU A 98 12.77 6.22 0.63
N ASN A 99 12.07 6.14 -0.52
CA ASN A 99 11.16 7.19 -0.96
C ASN A 99 9.78 7.08 -0.32
N ILE A 100 9.40 5.90 0.13
CA ILE A 100 8.07 5.63 0.68
C ILE A 100 8.22 5.08 2.09
N ASN A 101 7.86 5.88 3.08
CA ASN A 101 7.71 5.41 4.46
C ASN A 101 6.45 4.54 4.55
N VAL A 102 6.62 3.24 4.68
CA VAL A 102 5.49 2.30 4.77
C VAL A 102 4.89 2.23 6.17
N TYR A 103 5.59 2.72 7.19
CA TYR A 103 5.03 2.86 8.54
C TYR A 103 4.00 3.99 8.58
N GLY A 104 4.34 5.19 8.03
CA GLY A 104 3.42 6.32 7.97
C GLY A 104 2.91 6.78 9.34
N ASP A 105 1.97 7.74 9.32
CA ASP A 105 1.36 8.29 10.53
C ASP A 105 0.03 7.59 10.88
N ASP A 106 -0.50 6.76 9.98
CA ASP A 106 -1.83 6.15 10.01
C ASP A 106 -1.81 4.62 10.17
N VAL A 107 -0.70 4.07 10.64
CA VAL A 107 -0.59 2.62 10.88
C VAL A 107 -1.15 2.27 12.26
N GLU A 108 -2.20 1.45 12.27
CA GLU A 108 -2.77 0.85 13.48
C GLU A 108 -2.26 -0.58 13.61
N VAL A 109 -1.51 -0.85 14.68
CA VAL A 109 -1.03 -2.19 15.01
C VAL A 109 -1.85 -2.72 16.18
N ASP A 110 -2.66 -3.75 15.92
CA ASP A 110 -3.58 -4.32 16.90
C ASP A 110 -2.88 -5.16 17.96
N TYR A 111 -1.88 -5.95 17.53
CA TYR A 111 -1.13 -6.82 18.44
C TYR A 111 0.36 -6.64 18.27
N ARG A 112 1.09 -6.50 19.37
CA ARG A 112 2.54 -6.26 19.40
C ARG A 112 3.28 -7.24 20.32
N GLY A 113 4.55 -7.43 20.02
CA GLY A 113 5.48 -8.12 20.92
C GLY A 113 5.12 -9.58 21.18
N TYR A 114 5.01 -9.95 22.44
CA TYR A 114 4.80 -11.33 22.85
C TYR A 114 3.39 -11.87 22.60
N GLU A 115 2.44 -11.02 22.30
CA GLU A 115 1.08 -11.43 21.92
C GLU A 115 1.07 -12.10 20.55
N VAL A 116 2.04 -11.75 19.69
CA VAL A 116 2.22 -12.32 18.36
C VAL A 116 3.13 -13.54 18.44
N ARG A 117 2.58 -14.69 18.80
CA ARG A 117 3.31 -15.97 18.88
C ARG A 117 2.65 -17.03 18.03
N ILE A 118 3.47 -17.76 17.27
CA ILE A 118 3.05 -19.06 16.73
C ILE A 118 3.22 -20.08 17.84
N PHE A 119 2.12 -20.64 18.33
CA PHE A 119 2.18 -21.79 19.24
C PHE A 119 2.75 -22.97 18.44
N LYS A 120 4.01 -23.35 18.75
CA LYS A 120 4.50 -24.68 18.41
C LYS A 120 3.93 -25.64 19.46
N ASN A 121 2.95 -26.44 19.07
CA ASN A 121 2.64 -27.67 19.76
C ASN A 121 3.69 -28.73 19.45
#